data_1aaa12120fe4fbd0f11cdcb7f5540822
#
_entry.id   1aaa12120fe4fbd0f11cdcb7f5540822
#
_cell.length_a   1.000
_cell.length_b   1.000
_cell.length_c   1.000
_cell.angle_alpha   90.00
_cell.angle_beta   90.00
_cell.angle_gamma   90.00
#
_symmetry.space_group_name_H-M   'P 1'
#
loop_
_entity.id
_entity.type
_entity.pdbx_description
1 polymer ?
#
loop_
_entity_poly.entity_id
_entity_poly.type
_entity_poly.pdbx_seq_one_letter_code
_entity_poly.pdbx_strand_id
1 'polypeptide(L)'
;MLVTRPDPDAGETAARLAALDIEAALCPLLSHQTLPTSLPDAAGFAAIALTSVNALRALDERGALAGYTHLPAYTVGDRTAAVAREMGFATVKSAGGAFGDLVELLAHAGIKGPVFYPAARDQSGDLAKSLAPFGLMVITTQIYAMEAATELPAQILGELEDGSIDAVLFYSRRTAQTFARLCEGKLSRLSQLELGMLCISEAVAEPLVDAHFVRVGLADYPSEEGMMALALSFARDQNAS
;
A
#
# COMPACT_ATOMS: atom_id res chain seq x y z
N MET A 1 15.67 11.81 5.64
CA MET A 1 14.26 11.36 5.86
C MET A 1 14.14 9.86 5.79
N LEU A 2 13.13 9.24 6.44
CA LEU A 2 12.88 7.79 6.40
C LEU A 2 11.67 7.46 5.51
N VAL A 3 11.85 6.54 4.57
CA VAL A 3 10.80 6.00 3.70
C VAL A 3 10.37 4.63 4.23
N THR A 4 9.07 4.50 4.59
CA THR A 4 8.52 3.32 5.29
C THR A 4 7.63 2.45 4.42
N ARG A 5 7.44 2.83 3.14
CA ARG A 5 6.65 2.07 2.16
C ARG A 5 7.25 0.71 1.86
N PRO A 6 6.43 -0.31 1.50
CA PRO A 6 6.95 -1.56 0.96
C PRO A 6 7.59 -1.36 -0.43
N ASP A 7 8.52 -2.25 -0.80
CA ASP A 7 9.04 -2.30 -2.16
C ASP A 7 7.98 -2.76 -3.17
N PRO A 8 8.04 -2.27 -4.44
CA PRO A 8 9.06 -1.37 -5.00
C PRO A 8 8.85 0.13 -4.74
N ASP A 9 7.71 0.52 -4.14
CA ASP A 9 7.31 1.92 -3.93
C ASP A 9 8.32 2.70 -3.07
N ALA A 10 9.02 2.02 -2.15
CA ALA A 10 10.06 2.64 -1.33
C ALA A 10 11.19 3.22 -2.18
N GLY A 11 11.70 2.44 -3.15
CA GLY A 11 12.75 2.86 -4.06
C GLY A 11 12.31 4.01 -4.98
N GLU A 12 11.07 3.98 -5.48
CA GLU A 12 10.51 5.07 -6.31
C GLU A 12 10.42 6.39 -5.50
N THR A 13 9.92 6.33 -4.26
CA THR A 13 9.85 7.50 -3.38
C THR A 13 11.24 8.04 -3.05
N ALA A 14 12.21 7.17 -2.75
CA ALA A 14 13.59 7.60 -2.48
C ALA A 14 14.23 8.28 -3.69
N ALA A 15 14.02 7.77 -4.90
CA ALA A 15 14.53 8.39 -6.13
C ALA A 15 13.92 9.79 -6.36
N ARG A 16 12.64 9.99 -6.03
CA ARG A 16 11.97 11.30 -6.10
C ARG A 16 12.49 12.28 -5.05
N LEU A 17 12.76 11.81 -3.81
CA LEU A 17 13.39 12.63 -2.77
C LEU A 17 14.80 13.04 -3.18
N ALA A 18 15.59 12.12 -3.72
CA ALA A 18 16.95 12.42 -4.21
C ALA A 18 16.95 13.46 -5.34
N ALA A 19 15.93 13.45 -6.22
CA ALA A 19 15.76 14.48 -7.25
C ALA A 19 15.43 15.89 -6.68
N LEU A 20 15.06 15.95 -5.39
CA LEU A 20 14.85 17.20 -4.64
C LEU A 20 16.01 17.52 -3.69
N ASP A 21 17.15 16.85 -3.84
CA ASP A 21 18.33 16.96 -2.96
C ASP A 21 18.03 16.57 -1.49
N ILE A 22 17.09 15.64 -1.28
CA ILE A 22 16.73 15.11 0.04
C ILE A 22 17.25 13.68 0.17
N GLU A 23 18.14 13.44 1.12
CA GLU A 23 18.61 12.09 1.44
C GLU A 23 17.51 11.24 2.08
N ALA A 24 17.40 9.99 1.63
CA ALA A 24 16.39 9.06 2.11
C ALA A 24 17.01 7.73 2.57
N ALA A 25 16.69 7.34 3.81
CA ALA A 25 16.92 5.98 4.30
C ALA A 25 15.66 5.13 4.01
N LEU A 26 15.85 3.86 3.65
CA LEU A 26 14.77 2.92 3.39
C LEU A 26 14.58 1.98 4.58
N CYS A 27 13.36 1.93 5.12
CA CYS A 27 12.96 0.98 6.15
C CYS A 27 11.52 0.55 5.93
N PRO A 28 11.25 -0.34 4.97
CA PRO A 28 9.90 -0.85 4.74
C PRO A 28 9.33 -1.50 6.00
N LEU A 29 8.19 -0.97 6.48
CA LEU A 29 7.52 -1.48 7.68
C LEU A 29 6.43 -2.51 7.37
N LEU A 30 6.15 -2.73 6.09
CA LEU A 30 5.30 -3.80 5.58
C LEU A 30 6.05 -4.51 4.46
N SER A 31 6.01 -5.83 4.46
CA SER A 31 6.59 -6.67 3.39
C SER A 31 5.53 -7.55 2.76
N HIS A 32 5.63 -7.70 1.44
CA HIS A 32 4.79 -8.65 0.71
C HIS A 32 5.23 -10.08 1.01
N GLN A 33 4.27 -10.95 1.27
CA GLN A 33 4.49 -12.39 1.41
C GLN A 33 3.47 -13.15 0.56
N THR A 34 3.94 -13.92 -0.40
CA THR A 34 3.11 -14.85 -1.16
C THR A 34 2.76 -16.06 -0.32
N LEU A 35 1.45 -16.38 -0.23
CA LEU A 35 0.95 -17.51 0.56
C LEU A 35 0.90 -18.79 -0.29
N PRO A 36 1.19 -19.98 0.30
CA PRO A 36 1.19 -21.25 -0.42
C PRO A 36 -0.21 -21.86 -0.60
N THR A 37 -1.28 -21.05 -0.57
CA THR A 37 -2.67 -21.48 -0.73
C THR A 37 -2.88 -22.08 -2.12
N SER A 38 -3.61 -23.19 -2.25
CA SER A 38 -3.94 -23.77 -3.56
C SER A 38 -4.73 -22.80 -4.41
N LEU A 39 -4.33 -22.63 -5.69
CA LEU A 39 -5.03 -21.80 -6.64
C LEU A 39 -6.09 -22.63 -7.37
N PRO A 40 -7.29 -22.08 -7.60
CA PRO A 40 -8.31 -22.75 -8.39
C PRO A 40 -7.94 -22.76 -9.89
N ASP A 41 -8.48 -23.71 -10.65
CA ASP A 41 -8.32 -23.75 -12.10
C ASP A 41 -9.00 -22.53 -12.74
N ALA A 42 -8.26 -21.79 -13.57
CA ALA A 42 -8.75 -20.60 -14.25
C ALA A 42 -9.92 -20.88 -15.22
N ALA A 43 -10.02 -22.09 -15.78
CA ALA A 43 -11.10 -22.48 -16.67
C ALA A 43 -12.50 -22.43 -16.03
N GLY A 44 -12.59 -22.42 -14.69
CA GLY A 44 -13.83 -22.31 -13.94
C GLY A 44 -14.37 -20.88 -13.80
N PHE A 45 -13.66 -19.84 -14.27
CA PHE A 45 -13.99 -18.45 -14.03
C PHE A 45 -14.36 -17.68 -15.31
N ALA A 46 -15.28 -16.71 -15.16
CA ALA A 46 -15.67 -15.78 -16.20
C ALA A 46 -14.90 -14.43 -16.10
N ALA A 47 -14.29 -14.13 -14.97
CA ALA A 47 -13.52 -12.91 -14.75
C ALA A 47 -12.58 -13.06 -13.53
N ILE A 48 -11.65 -12.11 -13.38
CA ILE A 48 -10.79 -11.96 -12.21
C ILE A 48 -10.94 -10.54 -11.64
N ALA A 49 -11.07 -10.43 -10.31
CA ALA A 49 -11.09 -9.15 -9.59
C ALA A 49 -9.75 -8.91 -8.89
N LEU A 50 -9.16 -7.73 -9.07
CA LEU A 50 -7.85 -7.38 -8.57
C LEU A 50 -7.91 -6.07 -7.77
N THR A 51 -7.75 -6.16 -6.46
CA THR A 51 -7.77 -4.99 -5.58
C THR A 51 -6.39 -4.38 -5.32
N SER A 52 -5.32 -5.07 -5.74
CA SER A 52 -3.95 -4.61 -5.54
C SER A 52 -2.99 -5.24 -6.56
N VAL A 53 -1.93 -4.51 -6.90
CA VAL A 53 -0.76 -5.03 -7.64
C VAL A 53 -0.15 -6.26 -6.95
N ASN A 54 -0.23 -6.34 -5.61
CA ASN A 54 0.30 -7.47 -4.86
C ASN A 54 -0.39 -8.81 -5.19
N ALA A 55 -1.64 -8.81 -5.65
CA ALA A 55 -2.29 -10.02 -6.14
C ALA A 55 -1.66 -10.51 -7.45
N LEU A 56 -1.36 -9.59 -8.37
CA LEU A 56 -0.64 -9.89 -9.60
C LEU A 56 0.75 -10.43 -9.32
N ARG A 57 1.50 -9.77 -8.43
CA ARG A 57 2.81 -10.20 -7.97
C ARG A 57 2.79 -11.60 -7.39
N ALA A 58 1.82 -11.90 -6.52
CA ALA A 58 1.69 -13.24 -5.92
C ALA A 58 1.38 -14.33 -6.95
N LEU A 59 0.58 -14.04 -7.97
CA LEU A 59 0.31 -14.97 -9.08
C LEU A 59 1.56 -15.21 -9.92
N ASP A 60 2.35 -14.15 -10.18
CA ASP A 60 3.58 -14.22 -10.96
C ASP A 60 4.69 -14.99 -10.22
N GLU A 61 4.95 -14.66 -8.96
CA GLU A 61 5.94 -15.36 -8.11
C GLU A 61 5.65 -16.87 -7.99
N ARG A 62 4.39 -17.26 -8.17
CA ARG A 62 3.96 -18.66 -8.19
C ARG A 62 3.99 -19.30 -9.58
N GLY A 63 4.40 -18.55 -10.61
CA GLY A 63 4.37 -19.02 -12.02
C GLY A 63 2.96 -19.32 -12.53
N ALA A 64 1.91 -18.81 -11.86
CA ALA A 64 0.51 -19.11 -12.18
C ALA A 64 -0.18 -18.02 -13.02
N LEU A 65 0.40 -16.84 -13.09
CA LEU A 65 -0.20 -15.65 -13.71
C LEU A 65 -0.70 -15.91 -15.14
N ALA A 66 0.13 -16.55 -15.98
CA ALA A 66 -0.20 -16.85 -17.38
C ALA A 66 -1.51 -17.65 -17.55
N GLY A 67 -1.85 -18.47 -16.57
CA GLY A 67 -3.11 -19.24 -16.55
C GLY A 67 -4.36 -18.36 -16.45
N TYR A 68 -4.25 -17.15 -15.90
CA TYR A 68 -5.37 -16.25 -15.66
C TYR A 68 -5.46 -15.06 -16.62
N THR A 69 -4.42 -14.78 -17.42
CA THR A 69 -4.37 -13.58 -18.29
C THR A 69 -5.44 -13.53 -19.40
N HIS A 70 -6.03 -14.67 -19.73
CA HIS A 70 -7.14 -14.75 -20.69
C HIS A 70 -8.48 -14.25 -20.12
N LEU A 71 -8.60 -14.17 -18.78
CA LEU A 71 -9.81 -13.69 -18.11
C LEU A 71 -9.91 -12.15 -18.19
N PRO A 72 -11.11 -11.59 -18.39
CA PRO A 72 -11.34 -10.16 -18.17
C PRO A 72 -11.00 -9.79 -16.73
N ALA A 73 -10.08 -8.82 -16.55
CA ALA A 73 -9.66 -8.33 -15.25
C ALA A 73 -10.39 -7.04 -14.86
N TYR A 74 -10.90 -7.00 -13.65
CA TYR A 74 -11.57 -5.85 -13.05
C TYR A 74 -10.74 -5.39 -11.88
N THR A 75 -10.25 -4.14 -11.90
CA THR A 75 -9.33 -3.61 -10.89
C THR A 75 -9.96 -2.49 -10.09
N VAL A 76 -9.55 -2.32 -8.84
CA VAL A 76 -10.00 -1.18 -8.01
C VAL A 76 -9.54 0.14 -8.62
N GLY A 77 -8.29 0.25 -9.05
CA GLY A 77 -7.73 1.52 -9.52
C GLY A 77 -6.81 1.37 -10.72
N ASP A 78 -6.48 2.51 -11.31
CA ASP A 78 -5.73 2.62 -12.56
C ASP A 78 -4.30 2.07 -12.47
N ARG A 79 -3.63 2.20 -11.32
CA ARG A 79 -2.30 1.62 -11.11
C ARG A 79 -2.32 0.10 -11.25
N THR A 80 -3.29 -0.58 -10.61
CA THR A 80 -3.43 -2.03 -10.73
C THR A 80 -3.83 -2.42 -12.16
N ALA A 81 -4.65 -1.60 -12.83
CA ALA A 81 -5.02 -1.81 -14.22
C ALA A 81 -3.83 -1.70 -15.18
N ALA A 82 -2.95 -0.73 -14.98
CA ALA A 82 -1.74 -0.56 -15.78
C ALA A 82 -0.83 -1.79 -15.67
N VAL A 83 -0.51 -2.20 -14.44
CA VAL A 83 0.32 -3.39 -14.19
C VAL A 83 -0.33 -4.67 -14.74
N ALA A 84 -1.65 -4.83 -14.62
CA ALA A 84 -2.34 -5.98 -15.18
C ALA A 84 -2.18 -6.07 -16.72
N ARG A 85 -2.24 -4.93 -17.43
CA ARG A 85 -2.00 -4.89 -18.89
C ARG A 85 -0.55 -5.24 -19.24
N GLU A 86 0.40 -4.68 -18.51
CA GLU A 86 1.84 -4.98 -18.67
C GLU A 86 2.14 -6.46 -18.43
N MET A 87 1.44 -7.09 -17.51
CA MET A 87 1.56 -8.52 -17.18
C MET A 87 0.72 -9.44 -18.08
N GLY A 88 0.13 -8.92 -19.16
CA GLY A 88 -0.46 -9.71 -20.24
C GLY A 88 -1.97 -9.92 -20.19
N PHE A 89 -2.73 -9.26 -19.32
CA PHE A 89 -4.18 -9.28 -19.38
C PHE A 89 -4.71 -8.53 -20.60
N ALA A 90 -5.41 -9.22 -21.49
CA ALA A 90 -5.91 -8.63 -22.72
C ALA A 90 -7.11 -7.66 -22.52
N THR A 91 -7.93 -7.90 -21.51
CA THR A 91 -9.10 -7.09 -21.18
C THR A 91 -9.01 -6.63 -19.74
N VAL A 92 -8.85 -5.32 -19.51
CA VAL A 92 -8.73 -4.73 -18.17
C VAL A 92 -9.65 -3.53 -18.03
N LYS A 93 -10.48 -3.53 -17.01
CA LYS A 93 -11.37 -2.43 -16.63
C LYS A 93 -11.02 -1.95 -15.23
N SER A 94 -10.84 -0.64 -15.06
CA SER A 94 -10.60 0.01 -13.77
C SER A 94 -11.88 0.63 -13.24
N ALA A 95 -12.07 0.53 -11.92
CA ALA A 95 -13.22 1.13 -11.22
C ALA A 95 -12.98 2.58 -10.79
N GLY A 96 -11.73 3.07 -10.87
CA GLY A 96 -11.41 4.48 -10.58
C GLY A 96 -10.93 4.77 -9.15
N GLY A 97 -10.91 3.79 -8.21
CA GLY A 97 -10.17 4.00 -6.97
C GLY A 97 -10.69 3.40 -5.68
N ALA A 98 -11.98 3.21 -5.46
CA ALA A 98 -12.50 2.68 -4.21
C ALA A 98 -13.03 1.24 -4.34
N PHE A 99 -13.07 0.51 -3.21
CA PHE A 99 -13.63 -0.84 -3.15
C PHE A 99 -15.12 -0.87 -3.59
N GLY A 100 -15.90 0.15 -3.20
CA GLY A 100 -17.31 0.29 -3.60
C GLY A 100 -17.47 0.43 -5.12
N ASP A 101 -16.59 1.20 -5.77
CA ASP A 101 -16.61 1.38 -7.22
C ASP A 101 -16.32 0.07 -7.96
N LEU A 102 -15.45 -0.79 -7.42
CA LEU A 102 -15.21 -2.13 -7.96
C LEU A 102 -16.46 -3.02 -7.84
N VAL A 103 -17.17 -2.94 -6.71
CA VAL A 103 -18.43 -3.67 -6.52
C VAL A 103 -19.46 -3.24 -7.56
N GLU A 104 -19.65 -1.94 -7.78
CA GLU A 104 -20.58 -1.40 -8.79
C GLU A 104 -20.17 -1.81 -10.21
N LEU A 105 -18.88 -1.70 -10.54
CA LEU A 105 -18.34 -2.09 -11.84
C LEU A 105 -18.63 -3.56 -12.14
N LEU A 106 -18.39 -4.46 -11.18
CA LEU A 106 -18.62 -5.90 -11.33
C LEU A 106 -20.11 -6.22 -11.40
N ALA A 107 -20.93 -5.60 -10.57
CA ALA A 107 -22.38 -5.81 -10.53
C ALA A 107 -23.05 -5.50 -11.88
N HIS A 108 -22.53 -4.51 -12.61
CA HIS A 108 -23.09 -4.06 -13.90
C HIS A 108 -22.33 -4.58 -15.13
N ALA A 109 -21.30 -5.39 -14.93
CA ALA A 109 -20.45 -5.88 -16.04
C ALA A 109 -21.09 -6.97 -16.90
N GLY A 110 -22.23 -7.52 -16.51
CA GLY A 110 -22.93 -8.60 -17.24
C GLY A 110 -22.16 -9.92 -17.27
N ILE A 111 -21.34 -10.18 -16.25
CA ILE A 111 -20.52 -11.39 -16.12
C ILE A 111 -21.44 -12.60 -15.94
N LYS A 112 -21.23 -13.62 -16.78
CA LYS A 112 -22.01 -14.87 -16.72
C LYS A 112 -21.13 -16.01 -16.22
N GLY A 113 -20.92 -16.08 -14.90
CA GLY A 113 -20.12 -17.11 -14.26
C GLY A 113 -19.37 -16.57 -13.04
N PRO A 114 -18.60 -17.44 -12.35
CA PRO A 114 -17.87 -17.06 -11.16
C PRO A 114 -16.75 -16.04 -11.46
N VAL A 115 -16.51 -15.17 -10.51
CA VAL A 115 -15.35 -14.25 -10.47
C VAL A 115 -14.30 -14.80 -9.53
N PHE A 116 -13.08 -14.93 -9.97
CA PHE A 116 -11.94 -15.22 -9.13
C PHE A 116 -11.45 -13.95 -8.43
N TYR A 117 -11.28 -14.03 -7.11
CA TYR A 117 -10.71 -12.94 -6.32
C TYR A 117 -9.46 -13.43 -5.58
N PRO A 118 -8.26 -13.26 -6.17
CA PRO A 118 -6.99 -13.48 -5.47
C PRO A 118 -6.77 -12.35 -4.46
N ALA A 119 -7.07 -12.62 -3.20
CA ALA A 119 -7.17 -11.62 -2.15
C ALA A 119 -5.94 -11.59 -1.23
N ALA A 120 -5.77 -10.47 -0.53
CA ALA A 120 -4.94 -10.40 0.65
C ALA A 120 -5.52 -11.23 1.79
N ARG A 121 -4.69 -11.67 2.73
CA ARG A 121 -5.15 -12.23 4.01
C ARG A 121 -5.97 -11.18 4.78
N ASP A 122 -5.46 -9.94 4.85
CA ASP A 122 -6.14 -8.82 5.49
C ASP A 122 -6.85 -8.00 4.40
N GLN A 123 -8.17 -8.13 4.29
CA GLN A 123 -8.99 -7.49 3.28
C GLN A 123 -9.67 -6.24 3.83
N SER A 124 -9.80 -5.19 3.01
CA SER A 124 -10.55 -3.97 3.34
C SER A 124 -12.07 -4.13 3.20
N GLY A 125 -12.53 -5.23 2.60
CA GLY A 125 -13.94 -5.53 2.40
C GLY A 125 -14.15 -6.94 1.88
N ASP A 126 -15.34 -7.49 2.08
CA ASP A 126 -15.75 -8.82 1.60
C ASP A 126 -16.45 -8.69 0.24
N LEU A 127 -15.70 -8.93 -0.84
CA LEU A 127 -16.21 -8.81 -2.21
C LEU A 127 -17.31 -9.83 -2.51
N ALA A 128 -17.21 -11.03 -1.96
CA ALA A 128 -18.22 -12.08 -2.17
C ALA A 128 -19.55 -11.68 -1.52
N LYS A 129 -19.50 -11.17 -0.29
CA LYS A 129 -20.70 -10.67 0.41
C LYS A 129 -21.30 -9.46 -0.29
N SER A 130 -20.46 -8.54 -0.78
CA SER A 130 -20.92 -7.31 -1.44
C SER A 130 -21.59 -7.60 -2.80
N LEU A 131 -21.17 -8.64 -3.52
CA LEU A 131 -21.71 -9.00 -4.84
C LEU A 131 -22.84 -10.06 -4.80
N ALA A 132 -23.05 -10.73 -3.68
CA ALA A 132 -24.12 -11.71 -3.51
C ALA A 132 -25.53 -11.15 -3.83
N PRO A 133 -25.90 -9.90 -3.44
CA PRO A 133 -27.21 -9.31 -3.79
C PRO A 133 -27.43 -9.14 -5.30
N PHE A 134 -26.36 -9.06 -6.09
CA PHE A 134 -26.41 -8.94 -7.55
C PHE A 134 -26.37 -10.30 -8.26
N GLY A 135 -26.39 -11.40 -7.51
CA GLY A 135 -26.37 -12.76 -8.05
C GLY A 135 -25.02 -13.18 -8.63
N LEU A 136 -23.94 -12.45 -8.34
CA LEU A 136 -22.61 -12.74 -8.82
C LEU A 136 -21.83 -13.56 -7.80
N MET A 137 -21.39 -14.76 -8.20
CA MET A 137 -20.57 -15.64 -7.37
C MET A 137 -19.12 -15.17 -7.41
N VAL A 138 -18.50 -14.99 -6.24
CA VAL A 138 -17.07 -14.67 -6.09
C VAL A 138 -16.38 -15.78 -5.31
N ILE A 139 -15.32 -16.31 -5.87
CA ILE A 139 -14.43 -17.28 -5.21
C ILE A 139 -13.19 -16.55 -4.73
N THR A 140 -13.15 -16.28 -3.44
CA THR A 140 -12.03 -15.60 -2.78
C THR A 140 -10.97 -16.61 -2.36
N THR A 141 -9.73 -16.39 -2.77
CA THR A 141 -8.58 -17.17 -2.33
C THR A 141 -7.51 -16.23 -1.80
N GLN A 142 -7.14 -16.38 -0.54
CA GLN A 142 -6.07 -15.59 0.07
C GLN A 142 -4.72 -16.09 -0.44
N ILE A 143 -4.05 -15.31 -1.27
CA ILE A 143 -2.81 -15.69 -1.95
C ILE A 143 -1.59 -14.88 -1.54
N TYR A 144 -1.79 -13.79 -0.80
CA TYR A 144 -0.71 -12.99 -0.25
C TYR A 144 -1.09 -12.36 1.10
N ALA A 145 -0.08 -11.91 1.82
CA ALA A 145 -0.22 -11.09 3.02
C ALA A 145 0.76 -9.91 2.96
N MET A 146 0.41 -8.84 3.65
CA MET A 146 1.35 -7.77 3.96
C MET A 146 1.75 -7.92 5.42
N GLU A 147 2.97 -8.45 5.66
CA GLU A 147 3.47 -8.67 7.01
C GLU A 147 4.07 -7.38 7.58
N ALA A 148 3.66 -7.04 8.79
CA ALA A 148 4.23 -5.90 9.50
C ALA A 148 5.58 -6.27 10.12
N ALA A 149 6.54 -5.34 10.04
CA ALA A 149 7.81 -5.47 10.73
C ALA A 149 7.60 -5.68 12.24
N THR A 150 8.42 -6.52 12.85
CA THR A 150 8.37 -6.84 14.28
C THR A 150 9.34 -5.97 15.10
N GLU A 151 10.33 -5.37 14.44
CA GLU A 151 11.33 -4.49 15.05
C GLU A 151 11.83 -3.47 14.02
N LEU A 152 12.39 -2.35 14.51
CA LEU A 152 13.18 -1.44 13.71
C LEU A 152 14.65 -1.86 13.79
N PRO A 153 15.42 -1.78 12.68
CA PRO A 153 16.85 -1.97 12.73
C PRO A 153 17.50 -1.02 13.77
N ALA A 154 18.49 -1.52 14.53
CA ALA A 154 19.16 -0.72 15.56
C ALA A 154 19.81 0.56 15.00
N GLN A 155 20.31 0.50 13.77
CA GLN A 155 20.84 1.66 13.07
C GLN A 155 19.76 2.73 12.86
N ILE A 156 18.59 2.36 12.36
CA ILE A 156 17.47 3.29 12.13
C ILE A 156 16.99 3.90 13.46
N LEU A 157 16.91 3.09 14.52
CA LEU A 157 16.58 3.62 15.85
C LEU A 157 17.62 4.64 16.34
N GLY A 158 18.90 4.39 16.13
CA GLY A 158 19.98 5.34 16.46
C GLY A 158 19.86 6.64 15.67
N GLU A 159 19.66 6.56 14.36
CA GLU A 159 19.51 7.71 13.46
C GLU A 159 18.23 8.54 13.74
N LEU A 160 17.15 7.91 14.24
CA LEU A 160 15.96 8.61 14.73
C LEU A 160 16.21 9.31 16.07
N GLU A 161 17.05 8.72 16.94
CA GLU A 161 17.33 9.25 18.27
C GLU A 161 18.34 10.39 18.23
N ASP A 162 19.35 10.32 17.37
CA ASP A 162 20.38 11.35 17.23
C ASP A 162 20.03 12.47 16.24
N GLY A 163 18.86 12.38 15.58
CA GLY A 163 18.36 13.39 14.64
C GLY A 163 18.96 13.32 13.24
N SER A 164 19.78 12.29 12.92
CA SER A 164 20.25 12.05 11.54
C SER A 164 19.09 11.76 10.58
N ILE A 165 18.01 11.17 11.11
CA ILE A 165 16.71 11.11 10.44
C ILE A 165 15.77 12.10 11.14
N ASP A 166 15.40 13.15 10.46
CA ASP A 166 14.60 14.28 10.94
C ASP A 166 13.11 14.19 10.58
N ALA A 167 12.75 13.33 9.62
CA ALA A 167 11.36 13.11 9.24
C ALA A 167 11.11 11.69 8.72
N VAL A 168 9.86 11.24 8.87
CA VAL A 168 9.37 9.93 8.40
C VAL A 168 8.14 10.11 7.52
N LEU A 169 8.11 9.47 6.34
CA LEU A 169 7.01 9.55 5.39
C LEU A 169 6.05 8.37 5.56
N PHE A 170 4.74 8.69 5.64
CA PHE A 170 3.66 7.71 5.80
C PHE A 170 2.59 7.84 4.73
N TYR A 171 2.39 6.74 3.98
CA TYR A 171 1.41 6.63 2.90
C TYR A 171 0.20 5.74 3.27
N SER A 172 0.24 5.08 4.42
CA SER A 172 -0.86 4.25 4.89
C SER A 172 -0.99 4.26 6.41
N ARG A 173 -2.23 4.21 6.90
CA ARG A 173 -2.54 4.11 8.33
C ARG A 173 -1.83 2.91 8.98
N ARG A 174 -1.79 1.75 8.29
CA ARG A 174 -1.16 0.53 8.82
C ARG A 174 0.35 0.68 9.00
N THR A 175 1.03 1.37 8.09
CA THR A 175 2.46 1.69 8.23
C THR A 175 2.71 2.62 9.40
N ALA A 176 1.87 3.66 9.57
CA ALA A 176 1.94 4.59 10.70
C ALA A 176 1.69 3.88 12.05
N GLN A 177 0.69 3.01 12.14
CA GLN A 177 0.44 2.17 13.32
C GLN A 177 1.63 1.25 13.64
N THR A 178 2.23 0.65 12.62
CA THR A 178 3.39 -0.22 12.80
C THR A 178 4.58 0.57 13.34
N PHE A 179 4.86 1.75 12.78
CA PHE A 179 5.91 2.65 13.26
C PHE A 179 5.69 3.07 14.70
N ALA A 180 4.51 3.59 15.03
CA ALA A 180 4.15 4.03 16.38
C ALA A 180 4.40 2.92 17.42
N ARG A 181 3.91 1.70 17.13
CA ARG A 181 4.12 0.52 17.99
C ARG A 181 5.60 0.14 18.12
N LEU A 182 6.38 0.22 17.04
CA LEU A 182 7.80 -0.16 17.05
C LEU A 182 8.68 0.86 17.78
N CYS A 183 8.25 2.13 17.85
CA CYS A 183 8.94 3.21 18.55
C CYS A 183 8.53 3.33 20.02
N GLU A 184 7.47 2.66 20.45
CA GLU A 184 6.97 2.73 21.83
C GLU A 184 8.06 2.38 22.84
N GLY A 185 8.36 3.33 23.74
CA GLY A 185 9.40 3.18 24.77
C GLY A 185 10.83 3.08 24.26
N LYS A 186 11.10 3.33 22.97
CA LYS A 186 12.44 3.22 22.36
C LYS A 186 13.02 4.56 21.94
N LEU A 187 12.21 5.59 21.76
CA LEU A 187 12.65 6.95 21.47
C LEU A 187 12.53 7.82 22.72
N SER A 188 13.50 8.72 22.91
CA SER A 188 13.43 9.74 23.95
C SER A 188 12.25 10.69 23.71
N ARG A 189 11.83 11.37 24.76
CA ARG A 189 10.75 12.37 24.63
C ARG A 189 11.15 13.51 23.69
N LEU A 190 12.43 13.88 23.68
CA LEU A 190 12.94 14.95 22.81
C LEU A 190 12.84 14.54 21.35
N SER A 191 13.34 13.35 21.00
CA SER A 191 13.27 12.84 19.62
C SER A 191 11.83 12.73 19.14
N GLN A 192 10.88 12.31 20.00
CA GLN A 192 9.44 12.28 19.65
C GLN A 192 8.85 13.67 19.36
N LEU A 193 9.37 14.72 20.01
CA LEU A 193 8.91 16.10 19.80
C LEU A 193 9.50 16.74 18.54
N GLU A 194 10.72 16.37 18.17
CA GLU A 194 11.46 16.95 17.06
C GLU A 194 11.25 16.24 15.73
N LEU A 195 10.97 14.92 15.77
CA LEU A 195 10.81 14.10 14.58
C LEU A 195 9.53 14.46 13.78
N GLY A 196 9.70 14.80 12.51
CA GLY A 196 8.61 15.14 11.59
C GLY A 196 7.86 13.89 11.11
N MET A 197 6.53 13.87 11.24
CA MET A 197 5.66 12.82 10.73
C MET A 197 4.92 13.34 9.48
N LEU A 198 5.41 13.00 8.29
CA LEU A 198 4.85 13.47 7.02
C LEU A 198 3.82 12.46 6.50
N CYS A 199 2.56 12.84 6.53
CA CYS A 199 1.43 11.93 6.28
C CYS A 199 0.64 12.33 5.04
N ILE A 200 0.23 11.34 4.24
CA ILE A 200 -0.56 11.56 3.03
C ILE A 200 -1.99 12.04 3.33
N SER A 201 -2.51 11.80 4.55
CA SER A 201 -3.85 12.20 4.98
C SER A 201 -4.00 12.18 6.50
N GLU A 202 -5.07 12.81 7.01
CA GLU A 202 -5.43 12.80 8.44
C GLU A 202 -5.59 11.38 9.01
N ALA A 203 -6.25 10.48 8.27
CA ALA A 203 -6.45 9.09 8.71
C ALA A 203 -5.11 8.32 8.88
N VAL A 204 -4.08 8.74 8.17
CA VAL A 204 -2.72 8.18 8.30
C VAL A 204 -2.00 8.79 9.50
N ALA A 205 -2.24 10.06 9.80
CA ALA A 205 -1.61 10.77 10.93
C ALA A 205 -2.15 10.34 12.30
N GLU A 206 -3.44 9.97 12.39
CA GLU A 206 -4.14 9.67 13.64
C GLU A 206 -3.35 8.73 14.59
N PRO A 207 -2.85 7.56 14.19
CA PRO A 207 -2.09 6.67 15.09
C PRO A 207 -0.77 7.26 15.58
N LEU A 208 -0.19 8.23 14.87
CA LEU A 208 1.04 8.90 15.28
C LEU A 208 0.75 9.99 16.32
N VAL A 209 -0.36 10.72 16.15
CA VAL A 209 -0.85 11.69 17.13
C VAL A 209 -1.22 10.97 18.44
N ASP A 210 -1.91 9.83 18.36
CA ASP A 210 -2.24 8.99 19.51
C ASP A 210 -0.98 8.49 20.24
N ALA A 211 0.11 8.25 19.51
CA ALA A 211 1.42 7.89 20.05
C ALA A 211 2.27 9.12 20.50
N HIS A 212 1.64 10.30 20.57
CA HIS A 212 2.23 11.55 21.08
C HIS A 212 3.36 12.16 20.22
N PHE A 213 3.43 11.84 18.93
CA PHE A 213 4.21 12.63 18.01
C PHE A 213 3.47 13.94 17.72
N VAL A 214 4.16 15.07 17.83
CA VAL A 214 3.53 16.40 17.78
C VAL A 214 3.81 17.16 16.50
N ARG A 215 4.90 16.82 15.81
CA ARG A 215 5.33 17.50 14.59
C ARG A 215 4.78 16.75 13.37
N VAL A 216 3.47 16.90 13.12
CA VAL A 216 2.75 16.18 12.06
C VAL A 216 2.45 17.13 10.92
N GLY A 217 2.91 16.77 9.70
CA GLY A 217 2.57 17.43 8.44
C GLY A 217 1.60 16.59 7.61
N LEU A 218 0.68 17.25 6.92
CA LEU A 218 -0.27 16.60 6.02
C LEU A 218 -0.02 17.08 4.59
N ALA A 219 -0.08 16.18 3.63
CA ALA A 219 -0.07 16.54 2.22
C ALA A 219 -1.36 17.29 1.85
N ASP A 220 -1.26 18.35 1.05
CA ASP A 220 -2.42 19.12 0.59
C ASP A 220 -3.39 18.27 -0.23
N TYR A 221 -2.84 17.30 -0.97
CA TYR A 221 -3.59 16.30 -1.73
C TYR A 221 -3.01 14.92 -1.46
N PRO A 222 -3.86 13.86 -1.36
CA PRO A 222 -3.40 12.50 -1.09
C PRO A 222 -2.78 11.86 -2.35
N SER A 223 -1.67 12.41 -2.80
CA SER A 223 -0.90 11.99 -3.97
C SER A 223 0.59 11.95 -3.69
N GLU A 224 1.36 11.31 -4.56
CA GLU A 224 2.82 11.29 -4.49
C GLU A 224 3.40 12.71 -4.62
N GLU A 225 2.82 13.54 -5.52
CA GLU A 225 3.22 14.93 -5.70
C GLU A 225 2.98 15.76 -4.44
N GLY A 226 1.83 15.55 -3.77
CA GLY A 226 1.52 16.19 -2.49
C GLY A 226 2.51 15.82 -1.38
N MET A 227 2.92 14.55 -1.32
CA MET A 227 3.94 14.08 -0.37
C MET A 227 5.32 14.66 -0.68
N MET A 228 5.70 14.77 -1.95
CA MET A 228 6.98 15.40 -2.35
C MET A 228 7.00 16.90 -2.02
N ALA A 229 5.90 17.62 -2.24
CA ALA A 229 5.76 19.02 -1.86
C ALA A 229 5.88 19.21 -0.34
N LEU A 230 5.24 18.35 0.45
CA LEU A 230 5.32 18.36 1.91
C LEU A 230 6.76 18.08 2.40
N ALA A 231 7.44 17.08 1.83
CA ALA A 231 8.82 16.73 2.16
C ALA A 231 9.78 17.91 1.85
N LEU A 232 9.60 18.56 0.69
CA LEU A 232 10.41 19.71 0.30
C LEU A 232 10.18 20.92 1.22
N SER A 233 8.92 21.19 1.60
CA SER A 233 8.59 22.25 2.56
C SER A 233 9.26 22.00 3.90
N PHE A 234 9.13 20.78 4.43
CA PHE A 234 9.76 20.37 5.69
C PHE A 234 11.29 20.54 5.65
N ALA A 235 11.95 20.09 4.58
CA ALA A 235 13.40 20.21 4.43
C ALA A 235 13.89 21.66 4.40
N ARG A 236 13.11 22.59 3.78
CA ARG A 236 13.42 24.02 3.75
C ARG A 236 13.30 24.67 5.12
N ASP A 237 12.28 24.30 5.90
CA ASP A 237 12.07 24.84 7.25
C ASP A 237 13.20 24.41 8.20
N GLN A 238 13.72 23.19 8.05
CA GLN A 238 14.89 22.72 8.81
C GLN A 238 16.16 23.51 8.48
N ASN A 239 16.41 23.83 7.22
CA ASN A 239 17.59 24.58 6.80
C ASN A 239 17.54 26.08 7.18
N ALA A 240 16.35 26.58 7.58
CA ALA A 240 16.14 27.97 7.97
C ALA A 240 16.23 28.19 9.50
N SER A 241 16.28 27.11 10.30
CA SER A 241 16.34 27.12 11.77
C SER A 241 17.76 26.93 12.28
#